data_2d2e4fd1bd73b976868415afc78cbdc7
#
_entry.id   2d2e4fd1bd73b976868415afc78cbdc7
#
_cell.length_a   1.000
_cell.length_b   1.000
_cell.length_c   1.000
_cell.angle_alpha   90.00
_cell.angle_beta   90.00
_cell.angle_gamma   90.00
#
_symmetry.space_group_name_H-M   'P 1'
#
loop_
_entity.id
_entity.type
_entity.pdbx_description
1 polymer ?
#
loop_
_entity_poly.entity_id
_entity_poly.type
_entity_poly.pdbx_seq_one_letter_code
_entity_poly.pdbx_strand_id
1 'polypeptide(L)'
;MSDILESKLVRSGTWGSLWLDGEQVSECYGCQIKVNKTKDDVARCRTLVSGKKLTGVSVTGTVRIYNATSRLIELEAAAINNGTDLRHTIISNLDDPDNPNNQRIAVKGVSFDDLTLADWEAAKLGTIEA
;
A
#
# COMPACT_ATOMS: atom_id res chain seq x y z
N MET A 1 13.96 -30.58 7.60
CA MET A 1 13.59 -29.22 7.23
C MET A 1 13.99 -28.28 8.34
N SER A 2 14.54 -27.17 8.00
CA SER A 2 14.96 -26.18 8.99
C SER A 2 13.84 -25.16 9.21
N ASP A 3 13.49 -24.89 10.49
CA ASP A 3 12.60 -23.81 10.85
C ASP A 3 13.38 -22.50 11.07
N ILE A 4 14.68 -22.50 10.79
CA ILE A 4 15.53 -21.31 10.94
C ILE A 4 15.36 -20.40 9.74
N LEU A 5 15.00 -19.17 10.02
CA LEU A 5 14.94 -18.12 9.01
C LEU A 5 16.34 -17.78 8.51
N GLU A 6 16.56 -17.88 7.20
CA GLU A 6 17.78 -17.39 6.58
C GLU A 6 17.67 -15.88 6.35
N SER A 7 18.58 -15.11 6.93
CA SER A 7 18.53 -13.64 6.87
C SER A 7 18.54 -13.09 5.46
N LYS A 8 19.25 -13.74 4.53
CA LYS A 8 19.31 -13.30 3.13
C LYS A 8 17.97 -13.42 2.38
N LEU A 9 17.06 -14.28 2.86
CA LEU A 9 15.74 -14.48 2.24
C LEU A 9 14.73 -13.42 2.68
N VAL A 10 15.04 -12.64 3.71
CA VAL A 10 14.19 -11.50 4.08
C VAL A 10 14.31 -10.43 3.01
N ARG A 11 13.19 -10.08 2.40
CA ARG A 11 13.17 -9.10 1.30
C ARG A 11 13.51 -7.72 1.80
N SER A 12 14.43 -7.05 1.11
CA SER A 12 14.79 -5.66 1.40
C SER A 12 13.89 -4.71 0.62
N GLY A 13 13.36 -3.69 1.29
CA GLY A 13 12.55 -2.65 0.66
C GLY A 13 13.30 -1.83 -0.39
N THR A 14 14.64 -1.89 -0.40
CA THR A 14 15.46 -1.25 -1.44
C THR A 14 15.10 -1.73 -2.84
N TRP A 15 14.63 -2.97 -2.99
CA TRP A 15 14.26 -3.59 -4.25
C TRP A 15 12.77 -3.48 -4.57
N GLY A 16 12.07 -2.67 -3.79
CA GLY A 16 10.66 -2.40 -4.04
C GLY A 16 10.45 -1.41 -5.18
N SER A 17 9.37 -1.60 -5.92
CA SER A 17 8.93 -0.66 -6.95
C SER A 17 7.41 -0.52 -6.90
N LEU A 18 6.92 0.66 -7.26
CA LEU A 18 5.50 0.97 -7.28
C LEU A 18 5.10 1.46 -8.66
N TRP A 19 3.99 0.94 -9.15
CA TRP A 19 3.38 1.35 -10.42
C TRP A 19 2.01 1.93 -10.13
N LEU A 20 1.75 3.12 -10.63
CA LEU A 20 0.47 3.81 -10.50
C LEU A 20 -0.13 3.99 -11.89
N ASP A 21 -1.29 3.36 -12.14
CA ASP A 21 -2.00 3.41 -13.43
C ASP A 21 -1.12 3.03 -14.63
N GLY A 22 -0.22 2.07 -14.42
CA GLY A 22 0.67 1.59 -15.47
C GLY A 22 1.98 2.36 -15.62
N GLU A 23 2.19 3.42 -14.84
CA GLU A 23 3.42 4.19 -14.83
C GLU A 23 4.22 3.92 -13.56
N GLN A 24 5.51 3.69 -13.69
CA GLN A 24 6.38 3.48 -12.55
C GLN A 24 6.59 4.78 -11.78
N VAL A 25 6.40 4.72 -10.47
CA VAL A 25 6.64 5.83 -9.56
C VAL A 25 8.05 5.67 -8.99
N SER A 26 9.04 6.24 -9.64
CA SER A 26 10.44 6.09 -9.24
C SER A 26 10.79 6.85 -7.97
N GLU A 27 10.05 7.89 -7.64
CA GLU A 27 10.23 8.68 -6.42
C GLU A 27 9.64 8.03 -5.16
N CYS A 28 8.98 6.89 -5.27
CA CYS A 28 8.41 6.18 -4.14
C CYS A 28 9.50 5.52 -3.29
N TYR A 29 9.49 5.77 -2.00
CA TYR A 29 10.43 5.15 -1.06
C TYR A 29 9.77 4.24 -0.03
N GLY A 30 8.46 4.15 -0.02
CA GLY A 30 7.75 3.26 0.88
C GLY A 30 6.31 3.05 0.49
N CYS A 31 5.82 1.85 0.77
CA CYS A 31 4.44 1.46 0.50
C CYS A 31 3.98 0.47 1.58
N GLN A 32 2.76 0.64 2.05
CA GLN A 32 2.14 -0.29 2.98
C GLN A 32 0.71 -0.53 2.55
N ILE A 33 0.36 -1.78 2.33
CA ILE A 33 -1.02 -2.19 1.98
C ILE A 33 -1.44 -3.24 2.99
N LYS A 34 -2.59 -3.01 3.64
CA LYS A 34 -3.13 -3.92 4.65
C LYS A 34 -4.54 -4.37 4.26
N VAL A 35 -4.81 -5.65 4.52
CA VAL A 35 -6.15 -6.20 4.43
C VAL A 35 -6.74 -6.25 5.83
N ASN A 36 -7.88 -5.59 6.02
CA ASN A 36 -8.61 -5.58 7.28
C ASN A 36 -9.83 -6.49 7.13
N LYS A 37 -9.96 -7.46 8.02
CA LYS A 37 -11.07 -8.41 8.01
C LYS A 37 -12.00 -8.12 9.17
N THR A 38 -13.28 -8.04 8.89
CA THR A 38 -14.32 -7.96 9.91
C THR A 38 -14.88 -9.35 10.15
N LYS A 39 -14.87 -9.82 11.38
CA LYS A 39 -15.32 -11.14 11.76
C LYS A 39 -16.34 -11.04 12.89
N ASP A 40 -17.39 -11.83 12.79
CA ASP A 40 -18.40 -11.95 13.82
C ASP A 40 -18.29 -13.30 14.51
N ASP A 41 -18.65 -13.32 15.79
CA ASP A 41 -18.67 -14.55 16.56
C ASP A 41 -19.86 -15.43 16.12
N VAL A 42 -19.59 -16.73 16.02
CA VAL A 42 -20.59 -17.73 15.73
C VAL A 42 -20.75 -18.63 16.96
N ALA A 43 -21.91 -18.54 17.59
CA ALA A 43 -22.23 -19.42 18.71
C ALA A 43 -22.49 -20.85 18.20
N ARG A 44 -22.00 -21.83 18.96
CA ARG A 44 -22.17 -23.25 18.65
C ARG A 44 -22.91 -23.95 19.78
N CYS A 45 -23.78 -24.89 19.38
CA CYS A 45 -24.42 -25.75 20.35
C CYS A 45 -23.42 -26.73 20.98
N ARG A 46 -23.59 -27.01 22.26
CA ARG A 46 -22.78 -28.00 23.00
C ARG A 46 -21.32 -27.69 23.13
N THR A 47 -20.92 -26.42 22.95
CA THR A 47 -19.55 -25.99 23.20
C THR A 47 -19.54 -24.56 23.75
N LEU A 48 -18.58 -24.28 24.62
CA LEU A 48 -18.36 -22.92 25.13
C LEU A 48 -17.45 -22.11 24.19
N VAL A 49 -16.79 -22.78 23.25
CA VAL A 49 -15.91 -22.12 22.30
C VAL A 49 -16.72 -21.61 21.11
N SER A 50 -16.72 -20.32 20.89
CA SER A 50 -17.33 -19.72 19.70
C SER A 50 -16.33 -19.68 18.56
N GLY A 51 -16.84 -19.91 17.33
CA GLY A 51 -16.09 -19.68 16.12
C GLY A 51 -16.24 -18.24 15.64
N LYS A 52 -15.44 -17.85 14.65
CA LYS A 52 -15.54 -16.55 14.02
C LYS A 52 -15.79 -16.70 12.54
N LYS A 53 -16.67 -15.88 12.00
CA LYS A 53 -17.00 -15.87 10.57
C LYS A 53 -16.60 -14.53 9.97
N LEU A 54 -15.95 -14.59 8.82
CA LEU A 54 -15.61 -13.41 8.05
C LEU A 54 -16.88 -12.78 7.45
N THR A 55 -17.15 -11.52 7.82
CA THR A 55 -18.33 -10.79 7.35
C THR A 55 -17.99 -9.62 6.44
N GLY A 56 -16.74 -9.19 6.42
CA GLY A 56 -16.32 -8.09 5.56
C GLY A 56 -14.81 -8.05 5.39
N VAL A 57 -14.39 -7.45 4.30
CA VAL A 57 -12.97 -7.22 3.99
C VAL A 57 -12.80 -5.80 3.49
N SER A 58 -11.82 -5.08 4.02
CA SER A 58 -11.41 -3.79 3.50
C SER A 58 -9.90 -3.76 3.31
N VAL A 59 -9.44 -3.00 2.32
CA VAL A 59 -8.03 -2.84 2.04
C VAL A 59 -7.66 -1.38 2.23
N THR A 60 -6.67 -1.12 3.05
CA THR A 60 -6.14 0.22 3.30
C THR A 60 -4.63 0.23 3.14
N GLY A 61 -4.08 1.40 2.86
CA GLY A 61 -2.64 1.49 2.68
C GLY A 61 -2.13 2.92 2.72
N THR A 62 -0.81 3.04 2.71
CA THR A 62 -0.09 4.31 2.68
C THR A 62 1.03 4.21 1.65
N VAL A 63 1.18 5.25 0.84
CA VAL A 63 2.27 5.39 -0.12
C VAL A 63 3.12 6.59 0.28
N ARG A 64 4.43 6.42 0.33
CA ARG A 64 5.38 7.49 0.68
C ARG A 64 6.27 7.79 -0.53
N ILE A 65 6.27 9.03 -0.95
CA ILE A 65 6.92 9.49 -2.18
C ILE A 65 7.77 10.72 -1.86
N TYR A 66 8.98 10.79 -2.41
CA TYR A 66 9.74 12.03 -2.36
C TYR A 66 9.08 13.08 -3.25
N ASN A 67 9.08 14.32 -2.80
CA ASN A 67 8.49 15.43 -3.55
C ASN A 67 9.41 15.88 -4.68
N ALA A 68 9.50 15.04 -5.71
CA ALA A 68 10.28 15.31 -6.92
C ALA A 68 9.42 15.75 -8.09
N THR A 69 8.15 15.35 -8.10
CA THR A 69 7.17 15.74 -9.14
C THR A 69 5.84 16.09 -8.49
N SER A 70 5.04 16.89 -9.18
CA SER A 70 3.70 17.25 -8.72
C SER A 70 2.59 16.44 -9.41
N ARG A 71 2.94 15.34 -10.06
CA ARG A 71 2.02 14.53 -10.87
C ARG A 71 0.76 14.13 -10.09
N LEU A 72 0.92 13.51 -8.91
CA LEU A 72 -0.20 13.06 -8.12
C LEU A 72 -1.02 14.24 -7.58
N ILE A 73 -0.36 15.29 -7.15
CA ILE A 73 -1.02 16.51 -6.65
C ILE A 73 -1.86 17.14 -7.75
N GLU A 74 -1.33 17.24 -8.98
CA GLU A 74 -2.04 17.81 -10.12
C GLU A 74 -3.26 16.99 -10.51
N LEU A 75 -3.14 15.66 -10.55
CA LEU A 75 -4.25 14.78 -10.86
C LEU A 75 -5.39 14.89 -9.84
N GLU A 76 -5.06 14.85 -8.56
CA GLU A 76 -6.04 14.95 -7.48
C GLU A 76 -6.68 16.34 -7.41
N ALA A 77 -5.91 17.40 -7.62
CA ALA A 77 -6.44 18.75 -7.61
C ALA A 77 -7.45 18.96 -8.76
N ALA A 78 -7.14 18.45 -9.96
CA ALA A 78 -8.06 18.50 -11.09
C ALA A 78 -9.36 17.73 -10.81
N ALA A 79 -9.27 16.57 -10.19
CA ALA A 79 -10.45 15.79 -9.82
C ALA A 79 -11.32 16.50 -8.79
N ILE A 80 -10.72 17.09 -7.76
CA ILE A 80 -11.43 17.85 -6.72
C ILE A 80 -12.17 19.03 -7.33
N ASN A 81 -11.53 19.78 -8.23
CA ASN A 81 -12.14 20.94 -8.89
C ASN A 81 -13.33 20.52 -9.75
N ASN A 82 -13.34 19.31 -10.28
CA ASN A 82 -14.45 18.77 -11.08
C ASN A 82 -15.48 18.04 -10.21
N GLY A 83 -15.28 17.96 -8.90
CA GLY A 83 -16.17 17.27 -7.98
C GLY A 83 -16.16 15.76 -8.11
N THR A 84 -15.08 15.20 -8.64
CA THR A 84 -14.92 13.76 -8.82
C THR A 84 -13.83 13.20 -7.93
N ASP A 85 -13.90 11.89 -7.64
CA ASP A 85 -12.88 11.17 -6.90
C ASP A 85 -12.21 10.17 -7.85
N LEU A 86 -10.89 10.30 -7.98
CA LEU A 86 -10.12 9.43 -8.87
C LEU A 86 -9.95 8.04 -8.27
N ARG A 87 -9.99 7.04 -9.15
CA ARG A 87 -9.70 5.66 -8.81
C ARG A 87 -8.45 5.22 -9.56
N HIS A 88 -7.53 4.63 -8.84
CA HIS A 88 -6.24 4.22 -9.38
C HIS A 88 -6.01 2.73 -9.24
N THR A 89 -5.14 2.19 -10.08
CA THR A 89 -4.61 0.84 -9.94
C THR A 89 -3.17 0.94 -9.47
N ILE A 90 -2.87 0.29 -8.34
CA ILE A 90 -1.52 0.29 -7.77
C ILE A 90 -0.96 -1.12 -7.84
N ILE A 91 0.26 -1.24 -8.35
CA ILE A 91 1.00 -2.49 -8.38
C ILE A 91 2.26 -2.31 -7.55
N SER A 92 2.41 -3.13 -6.52
CA SER A 92 3.61 -3.18 -5.68
C SER A 92 4.42 -4.41 -6.08
N ASN A 93 5.66 -4.20 -6.43
CA ASN A 93 6.58 -5.27 -6.82
C ASN A 93 7.81 -5.22 -5.93
N LEU A 94 8.14 -6.35 -5.29
CA LEU A 94 9.30 -6.48 -4.43
C LEU A 94 10.12 -7.67 -4.92
N ASP A 95 11.22 -7.37 -5.59
CA ASP A 95 12.05 -8.36 -6.27
C ASP A 95 13.49 -8.27 -5.76
N ASP A 96 13.73 -8.83 -4.58
CA ASP A 96 15.06 -8.89 -3.99
C ASP A 96 15.90 -9.95 -4.68
N PRO A 97 17.12 -9.63 -5.18
CA PRO A 97 17.99 -10.60 -5.84
C PRO A 97 18.36 -11.82 -4.98
N ASP A 98 18.39 -11.66 -3.65
CA ASP A 98 18.70 -12.74 -2.72
C ASP A 98 17.53 -13.71 -2.49
N ASN A 99 16.33 -13.34 -2.92
CA ASN A 99 15.15 -14.18 -2.82
C ASN A 99 14.66 -14.52 -4.23
N PRO A 100 14.59 -15.82 -4.61
CA PRO A 100 14.18 -16.21 -5.96
C PRO A 100 12.70 -15.95 -6.25
N ASN A 101 11.89 -15.66 -5.22
CA ASN A 101 10.46 -15.44 -5.38
C ASN A 101 10.15 -13.94 -5.41
N ASN A 102 9.57 -13.49 -6.50
CA ASN A 102 9.11 -12.12 -6.66
C ASN A 102 7.75 -11.95 -5.95
N GLN A 103 7.62 -10.90 -5.16
CA GLN A 103 6.35 -10.55 -4.52
C GLN A 103 5.69 -9.39 -5.25
N ARG A 104 4.57 -9.68 -5.92
CA ARG A 104 3.83 -8.69 -6.69
C ARG A 104 2.37 -8.67 -6.25
N ILE A 105 1.90 -7.48 -5.90
CA ILE A 105 0.54 -7.27 -5.44
C ILE A 105 -0.09 -6.15 -6.27
N ALA A 106 -1.27 -6.40 -6.82
CA ALA A 106 -2.04 -5.41 -7.56
C ALA A 106 -3.32 -5.08 -6.81
N VAL A 107 -3.61 -3.79 -6.63
CA VAL A 107 -4.83 -3.29 -6.00
C VAL A 107 -5.54 -2.36 -6.96
N LYS A 108 -6.79 -2.64 -7.24
CA LYS A 108 -7.62 -1.86 -8.17
C LYS A 108 -8.65 -1.02 -7.41
N GLY A 109 -9.07 0.06 -8.02
CA GLY A 109 -10.09 0.93 -7.45
C GLY A 109 -9.62 1.69 -6.22
N VAL A 110 -8.33 2.04 -6.18
CA VAL A 110 -7.71 2.76 -5.06
C VAL A 110 -8.12 4.22 -5.11
N SER A 111 -8.60 4.73 -3.98
CA SER A 111 -8.89 6.15 -3.77
C SER A 111 -8.01 6.68 -2.66
N PHE A 112 -7.41 7.84 -2.87
CA PHE A 112 -6.62 8.50 -1.83
C PHE A 112 -7.54 9.35 -0.95
N ASP A 113 -7.60 9.04 0.34
CA ASP A 113 -8.38 9.80 1.32
C ASP A 113 -7.64 11.06 1.73
N ASP A 114 -6.34 10.95 1.90
CA ASP A 114 -5.45 12.03 2.34
C ASP A 114 -4.31 12.21 1.35
N LEU A 115 -3.98 13.45 1.04
CA LEU A 115 -2.84 13.79 0.21
C LEU A 115 -2.20 15.06 0.75
N THR A 116 -0.91 14.98 1.08
CA THR A 116 -0.15 16.15 1.51
C THR A 116 0.12 17.06 0.31
N LEU A 117 -0.47 18.24 0.31
CA LEU A 117 -0.28 19.24 -0.76
C LEU A 117 0.99 20.05 -0.56
N ALA A 118 1.33 20.36 0.68
CA ALA A 118 2.53 21.11 1.00
C ALA A 118 3.07 20.68 2.38
N ASP A 119 4.30 20.23 2.39
CA ASP A 119 5.01 19.87 3.61
C ASP A 119 6.51 19.99 3.32
N TRP A 120 7.09 21.11 3.73
CA TRP A 120 8.50 21.34 3.47
C TRP A 120 9.14 22.12 4.62
N GLU A 121 10.41 21.85 4.82
CA GLU A 121 11.22 22.50 5.86
C GLU A 121 12.64 22.61 5.36
N ALA A 122 13.33 23.71 5.69
CA ALA A 122 14.72 23.89 5.31
C ALA A 122 15.60 22.76 5.87
N ALA A 123 16.53 22.28 5.05
CA ALA A 123 17.46 21.20 5.36
C ALA A 123 16.79 19.81 5.52
N LYS A 124 15.55 19.63 5.06
CA LYS A 124 14.87 18.34 4.98
C LYS A 124 14.47 18.00 3.56
N LEU A 125 14.51 16.72 3.23
CA LEU A 125 14.00 16.23 1.95
C LEU A 125 12.47 16.34 1.92
N GLY A 126 11.92 16.82 0.80
CA GLY A 126 10.49 16.89 0.59
C GLY A 126 9.87 15.52 0.39
N THR A 127 8.77 15.23 1.09
CA THR A 127 8.04 13.97 0.98
C THR A 127 6.55 14.22 0.78
N ILE A 128 5.89 13.26 0.14
CA ILE A 128 4.44 13.22 -0.02
C ILE A 128 3.95 11.89 0.56
N GLU A 129 2.94 11.97 1.43
CA GLU A 129 2.30 10.80 2.00
C GLU A 129 0.82 10.77 1.61
N ALA A 130 0.38 9.64 1.12
CA ALA A 130 -1.00 9.45 0.67
C ALA A 130 -1.54 8.06 1.03
#